data_124dc25a239be8d5fc4c83291454ab80
#
_entry.id   124dc25a239be8d5fc4c83291454ab80
#
_cell.length_a   1.000
_cell.length_b   1.000
_cell.length_c   1.000
_cell.angle_alpha   90.00
_cell.angle_beta   90.00
_cell.angle_gamma   90.00
#
_symmetry.space_group_name_H-M   'P 1'
#
loop_
_entity.id
_entity.type
_entity.pdbx_description
1 polymer ?
#
loop_
_entity_poly.entity_id
_entity_poly.type
_entity_poly.pdbx_seq_one_letter_code
_entity_poly.pdbx_strand_id
1 'polypeptide(L)'
;MTRRLLLLVCCICLLAGAAAAETIPCDRDGDGRLTSSELATAILDSLDARFMGGTVDAPSSGDLRDAAFVYEHWDGRVLTITDSSGRATTLTRPLRRIAVFNSDTLEMMRSIGIESDRVVGVSKYTLEDPIYFPEYRETANLGSVWSPDYEQAAAVRPDAVFLYATISQSSCDDIEATLGAIDPGIRFFRFDGYLPTVYADEVRTLGLLLGKEEEAGRFLAFYGNVTDTVAGVVDPIPADDRVPVYLESCNDYKSAGKGSGYDEKIKLAGGRNIFADTAVEYPVVDPEAVISRNPGVIVKIVGAGELVFGGYGDDDPSSFETVYRAIGDRPVWDRIGAVRDDRVHIIHSDVIGGPEYFIGVAYMAKWFYPDLFPDLDPRAIHRQYLEEFQRLDYDLDEHGTFVYPA
;
A
#
# COMPACT_ATOMS: atom_id res chain seq x y z
N MET A 1 52.14 -9.36 -59.28
CA MET A 1 50.76 -8.91 -59.52
C MET A 1 50.10 -8.84 -58.13
N THR A 2 50.10 -7.68 -57.56
CA THR A 2 49.61 -7.35 -56.20
C THR A 2 48.19 -6.77 -56.26
N ARG A 3 47.18 -7.52 -55.78
CA ARG A 3 45.81 -6.99 -55.59
C ARG A 3 45.73 -6.30 -54.24
N ARG A 4 45.54 -4.97 -54.26
CA ARG A 4 45.16 -4.18 -53.07
C ARG A 4 43.69 -4.35 -52.81
N LEU A 5 43.37 -4.86 -51.62
CA LEU A 5 42.03 -4.93 -51.09
C LEU A 5 41.74 -3.63 -50.38
N LEU A 6 40.78 -2.85 -50.89
CA LEU A 6 40.28 -1.62 -50.27
C LEU A 6 39.26 -2.09 -49.18
N LEU A 7 39.57 -1.87 -47.90
CA LEU A 7 38.64 -1.99 -46.80
C LEU A 7 37.86 -0.66 -46.69
N LEU A 8 36.59 -0.70 -47.07
CA LEU A 8 35.64 0.37 -46.81
C LEU A 8 35.13 0.26 -45.37
N VAL A 9 35.66 1.08 -44.48
CA VAL A 9 35.14 1.20 -43.10
C VAL A 9 33.91 2.09 -43.16
N CYS A 10 32.73 1.48 -43.11
CA CYS A 10 31.46 2.19 -42.88
C CYS A 10 31.39 2.63 -41.42
N CYS A 11 31.71 3.88 -41.12
CA CYS A 11 31.36 4.53 -39.87
C CYS A 11 29.82 4.70 -39.85
N ILE A 12 29.14 3.75 -39.23
CA ILE A 12 27.75 3.95 -38.79
C ILE A 12 27.83 4.82 -37.54
N CYS A 13 27.65 6.14 -37.72
CA CYS A 13 27.34 7.01 -36.60
C CYS A 13 25.95 6.62 -36.06
N LEU A 14 25.92 5.83 -35.02
CA LEU A 14 24.76 5.70 -34.14
C LEU A 14 24.55 7.11 -33.53
N LEU A 15 23.67 7.90 -34.14
CA LEU A 15 23.01 9.00 -33.47
C LEU A 15 22.09 8.36 -32.39
N ALA A 16 22.64 8.00 -31.24
CA ALA A 16 21.86 7.92 -30.03
C ALA A 16 21.33 9.34 -29.81
N GLY A 17 20.07 9.55 -30.14
CA GLY A 17 19.36 10.73 -29.69
C GLY A 17 19.47 10.72 -28.16
N ALA A 18 20.31 11.61 -27.62
CA ALA A 18 20.28 11.91 -26.20
C ALA A 18 18.86 12.44 -25.96
N ALA A 19 18.00 11.65 -25.32
CA ALA A 19 16.82 12.19 -24.66
C ALA A 19 17.36 13.34 -23.80
N ALA A 20 16.86 14.56 -24.02
CA ALA A 20 17.23 15.69 -23.19
C ALA A 20 17.00 15.26 -21.77
N ALA A 21 18.02 15.31 -20.92
CA ALA A 21 17.86 14.99 -19.52
C ALA A 21 16.78 15.92 -19.00
N GLU A 22 15.71 15.34 -18.40
CA GLU A 22 14.66 16.14 -17.79
C GLU A 22 15.33 17.01 -16.71
N THR A 23 15.20 18.32 -16.83
CA THR A 23 15.77 19.28 -15.87
C THR A 23 14.71 19.72 -14.87
N ILE A 24 15.15 20.14 -13.70
CA ILE A 24 14.26 20.77 -12.72
C ILE A 24 13.67 22.04 -13.37
N PRO A 25 12.35 22.29 -13.25
CA PRO A 25 11.77 23.53 -13.74
C PRO A 25 12.45 24.74 -13.11
N CYS A 26 12.75 25.75 -13.93
CA CYS A 26 13.40 27.02 -13.54
C CYS A 26 14.86 26.90 -13.05
N ASP A 27 15.48 25.74 -13.11
CA ASP A 27 16.94 25.55 -12.98
C ASP A 27 17.59 26.08 -14.25
N ARG A 28 18.16 27.28 -14.19
CA ARG A 28 18.62 28.04 -15.37
C ARG A 28 20.01 27.68 -15.83
N ASP A 29 20.88 27.36 -14.89
CA ASP A 29 22.26 26.99 -15.21
C ASP A 29 22.40 25.49 -15.47
N GLY A 30 21.34 24.69 -15.18
CA GLY A 30 21.26 23.27 -15.47
C GLY A 30 22.18 22.43 -14.57
N ASP A 31 22.51 22.93 -13.40
CA ASP A 31 23.40 22.25 -12.45
C ASP A 31 22.69 21.13 -11.66
N GLY A 32 21.36 20.98 -11.82
CA GLY A 32 20.52 19.99 -11.16
C GLY A 32 20.10 20.41 -9.76
N ARG A 33 20.23 21.72 -9.44
CA ARG A 33 19.79 22.30 -8.18
C ARG A 33 19.08 23.64 -8.37
N LEU A 34 17.82 23.71 -8.05
CA LEU A 34 17.05 24.94 -8.04
C LEU A 34 17.39 25.75 -6.78
N THR A 35 18.05 26.89 -6.98
CA THR A 35 18.40 27.82 -5.91
C THR A 35 17.26 28.81 -5.63
N SER A 36 17.26 29.44 -4.45
CA SER A 36 16.30 30.52 -4.13
C SER A 36 16.42 31.70 -5.07
N SER A 37 17.61 31.99 -5.60
CA SER A 37 17.87 33.06 -6.58
C SER A 37 17.22 32.76 -7.94
N GLU A 38 17.31 31.54 -8.40
CA GLU A 38 16.70 31.10 -9.68
C GLU A 38 15.19 31.10 -9.57
N LEU A 39 14.64 30.56 -8.48
CA LEU A 39 13.20 30.57 -8.22
C LEU A 39 12.66 32.01 -8.15
N ALA A 40 13.34 32.91 -7.40
CA ALA A 40 12.96 34.32 -7.31
C ALA A 40 13.01 35.02 -8.69
N THR A 41 14.06 34.73 -9.48
CA THR A 41 14.19 35.29 -10.83
C THR A 41 13.07 34.78 -11.75
N ALA A 42 12.75 33.48 -11.68
CA ALA A 42 11.65 32.89 -12.46
C ALA A 42 10.29 33.52 -12.12
N ILE A 43 10.05 33.80 -10.84
CA ILE A 43 8.83 34.51 -10.39
C ILE A 43 8.79 35.92 -10.96
N LEU A 44 9.90 36.67 -10.87
CA LEU A 44 9.97 38.04 -11.38
C LEU A 44 9.75 38.10 -12.90
N ASP A 45 10.37 37.20 -13.66
CA ASP A 45 10.18 37.12 -15.11
C ASP A 45 8.73 36.81 -15.49
N SER A 46 8.09 35.93 -14.75
CA SER A 46 6.66 35.61 -14.96
C SER A 46 5.75 36.82 -14.65
N LEU A 47 6.08 37.59 -13.61
CA LEU A 47 5.36 38.83 -13.29
C LEU A 47 5.58 39.91 -14.36
N ASP A 48 6.81 40.11 -14.80
CA ASP A 48 7.14 41.07 -15.88
C ASP A 48 6.41 40.72 -17.19
N ALA A 49 6.44 39.47 -17.60
CA ALA A 49 5.70 39.02 -18.78
C ALA A 49 4.20 39.25 -18.67
N ARG A 50 3.62 39.06 -17.48
CA ARG A 50 2.18 39.18 -17.25
C ARG A 50 1.69 40.62 -17.14
N PHE A 51 2.47 41.53 -16.50
CA PHE A 51 2.02 42.86 -16.15
C PHE A 51 2.68 44.00 -16.93
N MET A 52 3.91 43.79 -17.43
CA MET A 52 4.70 44.84 -18.10
C MET A 52 4.84 44.58 -19.59
N GLY A 53 4.29 43.49 -20.13
CA GLY A 53 4.40 43.15 -21.57
C GLY A 53 5.82 42.81 -22.00
N GLY A 54 6.63 42.32 -21.09
CA GLY A 54 8.01 41.86 -21.35
C GLY A 54 8.05 40.76 -22.38
N THR A 55 9.10 40.74 -23.20
CA THR A 55 9.37 39.72 -24.25
C THR A 55 10.27 38.60 -23.74
N VAL A 56 10.42 38.47 -22.43
CA VAL A 56 11.26 37.46 -21.80
C VAL A 56 10.56 36.06 -21.92
N ASP A 57 11.36 35.07 -22.21
CA ASP A 57 10.91 33.66 -22.18
C ASP A 57 10.61 33.26 -20.75
N ALA A 58 9.40 33.66 -20.28
CA ALA A 58 8.98 33.50 -18.92
C ALA A 58 8.47 32.08 -18.68
N PRO A 59 8.79 31.47 -17.55
CA PRO A 59 8.28 30.14 -17.22
C PRO A 59 6.74 30.14 -17.11
N SER A 60 6.16 29.03 -17.52
CA SER A 60 4.70 28.82 -17.35
C SER A 60 4.30 28.82 -15.88
N SER A 61 3.02 29.07 -15.60
CA SER A 61 2.50 28.94 -14.22
C SER A 61 2.60 27.51 -13.69
N GLY A 62 2.64 26.50 -14.59
CA GLY A 62 2.89 25.11 -14.26
C GLY A 62 4.34 24.89 -13.79
N ASP A 63 5.32 25.40 -14.59
CA ASP A 63 6.73 25.31 -14.24
C ASP A 63 7.07 26.00 -12.92
N LEU A 64 6.46 27.16 -12.65
CA LEU A 64 6.65 27.86 -11.38
C LEU A 64 6.09 27.06 -10.18
N ARG A 65 4.93 26.41 -10.34
CA ARG A 65 4.37 25.57 -9.28
C ARG A 65 5.23 24.33 -9.05
N ASP A 66 5.74 23.71 -10.12
CA ASP A 66 6.62 22.56 -10.01
C ASP A 66 7.96 22.95 -9.38
N ALA A 67 8.53 24.08 -9.79
CA ALA A 67 9.76 24.64 -9.20
C ALA A 67 9.59 24.94 -7.69
N ALA A 68 8.47 25.58 -7.31
CA ALA A 68 8.19 25.87 -5.90
C ALA A 68 8.06 24.56 -5.09
N PHE A 69 7.37 23.54 -5.62
CA PHE A 69 7.25 22.23 -4.98
C PHE A 69 8.63 21.56 -4.81
N VAL A 70 9.45 21.51 -5.86
CA VAL A 70 10.80 20.92 -5.78
C VAL A 70 11.67 21.67 -4.77
N TYR A 71 11.54 23.02 -4.72
CA TYR A 71 12.28 23.83 -3.76
C TYR A 71 11.88 23.55 -2.32
N GLU A 72 10.57 23.44 -2.07
CA GLU A 72 10.01 23.28 -0.72
C GLU A 72 10.17 21.85 -0.18
N HIS A 73 9.83 20.84 -1.00
CA HIS A 73 9.75 19.46 -0.55
C HIS A 73 11.01 18.63 -0.86
N TRP A 74 11.79 19.00 -1.89
CA TRP A 74 12.97 18.24 -2.33
C TRP A 74 14.28 19.02 -2.18
N ASP A 75 14.32 20.08 -1.37
CA ASP A 75 15.49 20.93 -1.13
C ASP A 75 16.14 21.48 -2.43
N GLY A 76 15.29 21.76 -3.42
CA GLY A 76 15.70 22.24 -4.73
C GLY A 76 16.44 21.21 -5.59
N ARG A 77 16.33 19.92 -5.31
CA ARG A 77 17.08 18.87 -6.00
C ARG A 77 16.15 17.88 -6.70
N VAL A 78 16.71 17.07 -7.60
CA VAL A 78 16.04 15.89 -8.12
C VAL A 78 15.77 14.92 -6.96
N LEU A 79 14.57 14.34 -6.96
CA LEU A 79 14.24 13.29 -6.00
C LEU A 79 14.54 11.92 -6.61
N THR A 80 15.34 11.11 -5.93
CA THR A 80 15.50 9.69 -6.27
C THR A 80 14.99 8.85 -5.12
N ILE A 81 14.03 7.99 -5.40
CA ILE A 81 13.50 7.03 -4.43
C ILE A 81 13.74 5.61 -4.91
N THR A 82 13.81 4.68 -3.97
CA THR A 82 13.77 3.24 -4.27
C THR A 82 12.44 2.70 -3.75
N ASP A 83 11.66 2.07 -4.64
CA ASP A 83 10.37 1.45 -4.29
C ASP A 83 10.55 0.06 -3.68
N SER A 84 9.45 -0.57 -3.26
CA SER A 84 9.47 -1.90 -2.60
C SER A 84 9.87 -3.05 -3.54
N SER A 85 9.94 -2.82 -4.86
CA SER A 85 10.55 -3.77 -5.80
C SER A 85 12.08 -3.62 -5.89
N GLY A 86 12.66 -2.64 -5.20
CA GLY A 86 14.09 -2.33 -5.25
C GLY A 86 14.51 -1.47 -6.45
N ARG A 87 13.55 -0.93 -7.22
CA ARG A 87 13.83 -0.08 -8.37
C ARG A 87 13.99 1.38 -7.95
N ALA A 88 15.07 2.03 -8.42
CA ALA A 88 15.31 3.45 -8.24
C ALA A 88 14.62 4.25 -9.36
N THR A 89 13.85 5.27 -8.98
CA THR A 89 13.18 6.20 -9.88
C THR A 89 13.56 7.63 -9.52
N THR A 90 14.00 8.41 -10.50
CA THR A 90 14.38 9.82 -10.34
C THR A 90 13.32 10.74 -10.92
N LEU A 91 12.94 11.75 -10.16
CA LEU A 91 11.96 12.76 -10.51
C LEU A 91 12.61 14.14 -10.53
N THR A 92 12.26 14.92 -11.53
CA THR A 92 12.61 16.35 -11.66
C THR A 92 11.38 17.25 -11.46
N ARG A 93 10.19 16.66 -11.44
CA ARG A 93 8.90 17.34 -11.29
C ARG A 93 7.97 16.54 -10.35
N PRO A 94 7.06 17.22 -9.64
CA PRO A 94 6.06 16.56 -8.81
C PRO A 94 5.06 15.76 -9.66
N LEU A 95 4.55 14.68 -9.06
CA LEU A 95 3.49 13.86 -9.63
C LEU A 95 2.14 14.58 -9.48
N ARG A 96 1.36 14.68 -10.55
CA ARG A 96 0.08 15.42 -10.56
C ARG A 96 -1.11 14.60 -11.02
N ARG A 97 -0.87 13.58 -11.85
CA ARG A 97 -1.90 12.73 -12.45
C ARG A 97 -1.58 11.28 -12.16
N ILE A 98 -2.13 10.81 -11.07
CA ILE A 98 -1.80 9.53 -10.46
C ILE A 98 -2.83 8.49 -10.88
N ALA A 99 -2.39 7.38 -11.45
CA ALA A 99 -3.21 6.19 -11.70
C ALA A 99 -2.83 5.10 -10.70
N VAL A 100 -3.82 4.50 -10.02
CA VAL A 100 -3.59 3.55 -8.94
C VAL A 100 -4.29 2.23 -9.22
N PHE A 101 -3.53 1.19 -9.53
CA PHE A 101 -4.04 -0.18 -9.66
C PHE A 101 -4.04 -0.94 -8.32
N ASN A 102 -3.31 -0.42 -7.34
CA ASN A 102 -3.16 -0.98 -6.00
C ASN A 102 -4.01 -0.17 -5.00
N SER A 103 -5.15 -0.72 -4.56
CA SER A 103 -6.04 -0.07 -3.59
C SER A 103 -5.37 0.21 -2.25
N ASP A 104 -4.41 -0.64 -1.83
CA ASP A 104 -3.68 -0.46 -0.59
C ASP A 104 -2.81 0.82 -0.63
N THR A 105 -2.14 1.06 -1.77
CA THR A 105 -1.41 2.32 -1.97
C THR A 105 -2.36 3.53 -1.97
N LEU A 106 -3.56 3.40 -2.53
CA LEU A 106 -4.57 4.47 -2.52
C LEU A 106 -5.02 4.80 -1.10
N GLU A 107 -5.23 3.80 -0.27
CA GLU A 107 -5.57 3.97 1.14
C GLU A 107 -4.43 4.64 1.93
N MET A 108 -3.17 4.23 1.71
CA MET A 108 -2.01 4.92 2.27
C MET A 108 -1.94 6.40 1.83
N MET A 109 -2.21 6.69 0.55
CA MET A 109 -2.27 8.06 0.04
C MET A 109 -3.36 8.87 0.74
N ARG A 110 -4.54 8.30 0.99
CA ARG A 110 -5.61 8.95 1.73
C ARG A 110 -5.22 9.18 3.19
N SER A 111 -4.53 8.22 3.83
CA SER A 111 -4.03 8.36 5.21
C SER A 111 -3.11 9.57 5.38
N ILE A 112 -2.33 9.92 4.36
CA ILE A 112 -1.46 11.09 4.36
C ILE A 112 -2.11 12.33 3.69
N GLY A 113 -3.40 12.29 3.38
CA GLY A 113 -4.19 13.43 2.93
C GLY A 113 -3.91 13.91 1.51
N ILE A 114 -3.72 12.98 0.59
CA ILE A 114 -3.64 13.32 -0.84
C ILE A 114 -5.00 13.81 -1.32
N GLU A 115 -4.98 14.86 -2.11
CA GLU A 115 -6.16 15.42 -2.76
C GLU A 115 -6.67 14.42 -3.82
N SER A 116 -7.97 14.06 -3.74
CA SER A 116 -8.56 13.03 -4.62
C SER A 116 -8.54 13.42 -6.10
N ASP A 117 -8.51 14.71 -6.42
CA ASP A 117 -8.43 15.21 -7.80
C ASP A 117 -7.07 14.97 -8.49
N ARG A 118 -6.03 14.63 -7.71
CA ARG A 118 -4.75 14.14 -8.25
C ARG A 118 -4.82 12.71 -8.76
N VAL A 119 -5.80 11.91 -8.27
CA VAL A 119 -6.00 10.52 -8.67
C VAL A 119 -6.93 10.48 -9.88
N VAL A 120 -6.39 10.21 -11.05
CA VAL A 120 -7.11 10.27 -12.32
C VAL A 120 -7.68 8.92 -12.77
N GLY A 121 -7.32 7.84 -12.11
CA GLY A 121 -7.82 6.50 -12.37
C GLY A 121 -7.52 5.55 -11.21
N VAL A 122 -8.43 4.63 -10.94
CA VAL A 122 -8.36 3.69 -9.83
C VAL A 122 -8.69 2.26 -10.27
N SER A 123 -8.28 1.30 -9.45
CA SER A 123 -8.66 -0.11 -9.61
C SER A 123 -10.19 -0.29 -9.57
N LYS A 124 -10.70 -1.28 -10.29
CA LYS A 124 -12.11 -1.67 -10.19
C LYS A 124 -12.53 -2.01 -8.75
N TYR A 125 -11.61 -2.59 -7.96
CA TYR A 125 -11.88 -2.94 -6.55
C TYR A 125 -12.15 -1.71 -5.68
N THR A 126 -11.47 -0.59 -5.94
CA THR A 126 -11.77 0.69 -5.30
C THR A 126 -13.22 1.14 -5.60
N LEU A 127 -13.68 0.94 -6.85
CA LEU A 127 -15.05 1.32 -7.26
C LEU A 127 -16.11 0.34 -6.77
N GLU A 128 -15.74 -0.90 -6.52
CA GLU A 128 -16.61 -1.93 -5.94
C GLU A 128 -16.84 -1.71 -4.43
N ASP A 129 -16.04 -0.86 -3.77
CA ASP A 129 -16.20 -0.47 -2.38
C ASP A 129 -16.52 1.04 -2.21
N PRO A 130 -17.72 1.47 -2.61
CA PRO A 130 -18.12 2.88 -2.57
C PRO A 130 -18.42 3.41 -1.15
N ILE A 131 -18.48 2.55 -0.15
CA ILE A 131 -18.62 2.96 1.26
C ILE A 131 -17.27 3.40 1.79
N TYR A 132 -16.24 2.61 1.53
CA TYR A 132 -14.89 2.92 1.99
C TYR A 132 -14.18 3.97 1.11
N PHE A 133 -14.45 4.00 -0.21
CA PHE A 133 -13.86 4.94 -1.17
C PHE A 133 -14.90 5.86 -1.85
N PRO A 134 -15.72 6.61 -1.08
CA PRO A 134 -16.82 7.38 -1.65
C PRO A 134 -16.38 8.50 -2.60
N GLU A 135 -15.17 9.06 -2.43
CA GLU A 135 -14.63 10.15 -3.22
C GLU A 135 -14.20 9.72 -4.64
N TYR A 136 -14.02 8.41 -4.90
CA TYR A 136 -13.55 7.90 -6.19
C TYR A 136 -14.66 7.33 -7.09
N ARG A 137 -15.94 7.42 -6.70
CA ARG A 137 -17.08 6.82 -7.43
C ARG A 137 -17.15 7.20 -8.90
N GLU A 138 -16.73 8.41 -9.24
CA GLU A 138 -16.74 8.93 -10.62
C GLU A 138 -15.34 8.89 -11.27
N THR A 139 -14.36 8.30 -10.62
CA THR A 139 -12.99 8.20 -11.14
C THR A 139 -12.91 7.10 -12.20
N ALA A 140 -12.03 7.26 -13.18
CA ALA A 140 -11.88 6.30 -14.27
C ALA A 140 -11.50 4.90 -13.76
N ASN A 141 -12.20 3.89 -14.26
CA ASN A 141 -11.95 2.49 -13.96
C ASN A 141 -10.80 1.95 -14.81
N LEU A 142 -9.70 1.59 -14.17
CA LEU A 142 -8.49 1.05 -14.84
C LEU A 142 -8.52 -0.48 -14.98
N GLY A 143 -9.60 -1.14 -14.57
CA GLY A 143 -9.64 -2.59 -14.40
C GLY A 143 -8.90 -3.03 -13.13
N SER A 144 -8.11 -4.09 -13.20
CA SER A 144 -7.27 -4.55 -12.10
C SER A 144 -5.90 -5.00 -12.63
N VAL A 145 -4.95 -5.29 -11.75
CA VAL A 145 -3.64 -5.84 -12.17
C VAL A 145 -3.78 -7.16 -12.92
N TRP A 146 -4.84 -7.94 -12.66
CA TRP A 146 -5.12 -9.22 -13.35
C TRP A 146 -5.90 -9.06 -14.66
N SER A 147 -6.58 -7.92 -14.85
CA SER A 147 -7.38 -7.59 -16.04
C SER A 147 -7.38 -6.08 -16.23
N PRO A 148 -6.24 -5.48 -16.67
CA PRO A 148 -6.12 -4.05 -16.84
C PRO A 148 -6.88 -3.56 -18.09
N ASP A 149 -7.47 -2.36 -17.97
CA ASP A 149 -7.99 -1.61 -19.10
C ASP A 149 -6.92 -0.63 -19.58
N TYR A 150 -6.09 -1.09 -20.51
CA TYR A 150 -4.98 -0.28 -21.05
C TYR A 150 -5.43 0.96 -21.81
N GLU A 151 -6.60 0.88 -22.49
CA GLU A 151 -7.15 2.01 -23.22
C GLU A 151 -7.55 3.13 -22.26
N GLN A 152 -8.27 2.78 -21.21
CA GLN A 152 -8.68 3.73 -20.19
C GLN A 152 -7.47 4.26 -19.40
N ALA A 153 -6.51 3.41 -19.05
CA ALA A 153 -5.30 3.81 -18.33
C ALA A 153 -4.45 4.81 -19.15
N ALA A 154 -4.36 4.62 -20.45
CA ALA A 154 -3.68 5.57 -21.32
C ALA A 154 -4.50 6.86 -21.53
N ALA A 155 -5.85 6.74 -21.67
CA ALA A 155 -6.73 7.88 -21.90
C ALA A 155 -6.71 8.91 -20.76
N VAL A 156 -6.53 8.47 -19.51
CA VAL A 156 -6.40 9.39 -18.36
C VAL A 156 -5.04 10.11 -18.31
N ARG A 157 -4.09 9.77 -19.17
CA ARG A 157 -2.77 10.40 -19.29
C ARG A 157 -2.08 10.59 -17.94
N PRO A 158 -1.77 9.52 -17.20
CA PRO A 158 -1.10 9.63 -15.92
C PRO A 158 0.37 10.03 -16.10
N ASP A 159 0.93 10.77 -15.14
CA ASP A 159 2.37 10.96 -15.00
C ASP A 159 3.00 9.90 -14.08
N ALA A 160 2.17 9.26 -13.25
CA ALA A 160 2.59 8.16 -12.38
C ALA A 160 1.55 7.03 -12.35
N VAL A 161 2.05 5.79 -12.26
CA VAL A 161 1.25 4.57 -12.09
C VAL A 161 1.76 3.80 -10.87
N PHE A 162 0.85 3.47 -9.94
CA PHE A 162 1.15 2.70 -8.75
C PHE A 162 0.62 1.28 -8.85
N LEU A 163 1.50 0.30 -8.58
CA LEU A 163 1.29 -1.14 -8.72
C LEU A 163 1.74 -1.87 -7.45
N TYR A 164 1.44 -3.16 -7.35
CA TYR A 164 1.97 -4.01 -6.27
C TYR A 164 3.44 -4.38 -6.51
N ALA A 165 4.21 -4.51 -5.43
CA ALA A 165 5.60 -4.98 -5.47
C ALA A 165 5.69 -6.51 -5.47
N THR A 166 4.91 -7.18 -4.63
CA THR A 166 4.98 -8.63 -4.43
C THR A 166 3.80 -9.40 -5.02
N ILE A 167 2.61 -8.78 -5.11
CA ILE A 167 1.41 -9.40 -5.67
C ILE A 167 1.43 -9.30 -7.20
N SER A 168 1.19 -10.43 -7.89
CA SER A 168 1.05 -10.49 -9.35
C SER A 168 2.16 -9.78 -10.13
N GLN A 169 3.41 -9.98 -9.75
CA GLN A 169 4.57 -9.29 -10.31
C GLN A 169 4.60 -9.32 -11.85
N SER A 170 4.34 -10.47 -12.48
CA SER A 170 4.32 -10.59 -13.95
C SER A 170 3.25 -9.70 -14.59
N SER A 171 2.06 -9.62 -14.00
CA SER A 171 1.00 -8.76 -14.52
C SER A 171 1.36 -7.28 -14.36
N CYS A 172 2.00 -6.92 -13.24
CA CYS A 172 2.53 -5.57 -13.02
C CYS A 172 3.64 -5.23 -14.03
N ASP A 173 4.53 -6.19 -14.36
CA ASP A 173 5.55 -6.02 -15.41
C ASP A 173 4.92 -5.76 -16.78
N ASP A 174 3.86 -6.48 -17.12
CA ASP A 174 3.13 -6.31 -18.39
C ASP A 174 2.43 -4.93 -18.46
N ILE A 175 1.89 -4.44 -17.34
CA ILE A 175 1.29 -3.09 -17.27
C ILE A 175 2.36 -2.03 -17.51
N GLU A 176 3.50 -2.13 -16.84
CA GLU A 176 4.62 -1.19 -17.03
C GLU A 176 5.13 -1.20 -18.46
N ALA A 177 5.35 -2.38 -19.03
CA ALA A 177 5.85 -2.51 -20.41
C ALA A 177 4.86 -1.89 -21.41
N THR A 178 3.57 -2.15 -21.24
CA THR A 178 2.53 -1.69 -22.17
C THR A 178 2.33 -0.18 -22.07
N LEU A 179 2.12 0.37 -20.87
CA LEU A 179 1.88 1.79 -20.68
C LEU A 179 3.16 2.63 -20.96
N GLY A 180 4.32 2.12 -20.56
CA GLY A 180 5.61 2.76 -20.85
C GLY A 180 5.95 2.80 -22.34
N ALA A 181 5.47 1.84 -23.15
CA ALA A 181 5.60 1.89 -24.60
C ALA A 181 4.65 2.92 -25.25
N ILE A 182 3.48 3.18 -24.63
CA ILE A 182 2.52 4.20 -25.07
C ILE A 182 3.05 5.60 -24.72
N ASP A 183 3.48 5.80 -23.48
CA ASP A 183 4.05 7.06 -23.01
C ASP A 183 5.28 6.80 -22.11
N PRO A 184 6.49 7.03 -22.65
CA PRO A 184 7.75 6.88 -21.88
C PRO A 184 7.91 7.89 -20.74
N GLY A 185 7.07 8.92 -20.67
CA GLY A 185 7.05 9.91 -19.58
C GLY A 185 6.44 9.37 -18.28
N ILE A 186 5.67 8.30 -18.32
CA ILE A 186 5.05 7.71 -17.13
C ILE A 186 6.11 7.16 -16.19
N ARG A 187 5.97 7.47 -14.90
CA ARG A 187 6.77 6.89 -13.81
C ARG A 187 5.98 5.79 -13.12
N PHE A 188 6.64 4.65 -12.89
CA PHE A 188 6.02 3.49 -12.24
C PHE A 188 6.62 3.32 -10.85
N PHE A 189 5.74 3.04 -9.88
CA PHE A 189 6.11 2.79 -8.48
C PHE A 189 5.42 1.54 -8.00
N ARG A 190 6.13 0.74 -7.18
CA ARG A 190 5.61 -0.49 -6.61
C ARG A 190 5.66 -0.44 -5.10
N PHE A 191 4.50 -0.51 -4.49
CA PHE A 191 4.31 -0.60 -3.05
C PHE A 191 3.32 -1.69 -2.73
N ASP A 192 3.38 -2.26 -1.55
CA ASP A 192 2.45 -3.31 -1.14
C ASP A 192 1.39 -2.83 -0.14
N GLY A 193 1.78 -2.00 0.85
CA GLY A 193 0.86 -1.45 1.85
C GLY A 193 0.44 -2.41 2.95
N TYR A 194 0.53 -3.72 2.73
CA TYR A 194 0.03 -4.73 3.66
C TYR A 194 1.12 -5.49 4.45
N LEU A 195 2.39 -5.25 4.13
CA LEU A 195 3.53 -5.94 4.75
C LEU A 195 4.12 -5.11 5.90
N PRO A 196 4.05 -5.57 7.17
CA PRO A 196 4.56 -4.83 8.32
C PRO A 196 6.03 -4.40 8.20
N THR A 197 6.87 -5.23 7.57
CA THR A 197 8.32 -4.99 7.46
C THR A 197 8.69 -3.80 6.58
N VAL A 198 7.85 -3.39 5.64
CA VAL A 198 8.13 -2.27 4.70
C VAL A 198 7.16 -1.10 4.84
N TYR A 199 6.04 -1.30 5.51
CA TYR A 199 4.91 -0.36 5.57
C TYR A 199 5.30 1.08 5.94
N ALA A 200 6.05 1.24 7.03
CA ALA A 200 6.44 2.56 7.50
C ALA A 200 7.36 3.29 6.51
N ASP A 201 8.22 2.56 5.80
CA ASP A 201 9.10 3.13 4.78
C ASP A 201 8.32 3.48 3.51
N GLU A 202 7.31 2.69 3.14
CA GLU A 202 6.40 3.00 2.04
C GLU A 202 5.62 4.30 2.31
N VAL A 203 5.06 4.45 3.50
CA VAL A 203 4.34 5.69 3.90
C VAL A 203 5.27 6.90 3.89
N ARG A 204 6.51 6.79 4.40
CA ARG A 204 7.50 7.88 4.33
C ARG A 204 7.83 8.25 2.88
N THR A 205 8.02 7.24 2.05
CA THR A 205 8.34 7.43 0.63
C THR A 205 7.19 8.10 -0.10
N LEU A 206 5.93 7.71 0.16
CA LEU A 206 4.76 8.38 -0.39
C LEU A 206 4.67 9.83 0.10
N GLY A 207 4.93 10.10 1.37
CA GLY A 207 4.98 11.46 1.92
C GLY A 207 5.95 12.34 1.14
N LEU A 208 7.19 11.87 0.95
CA LEU A 208 8.22 12.59 0.21
C LEU A 208 7.88 12.77 -1.29
N LEU A 209 7.37 11.71 -1.95
CA LEU A 209 6.95 11.76 -3.35
C LEU A 209 5.85 12.79 -3.61
N LEU A 210 4.93 12.93 -2.66
CA LEU A 210 3.67 13.64 -2.85
C LEU A 210 3.62 14.99 -2.12
N GLY A 211 4.70 15.36 -1.39
CA GLY A 211 4.81 16.60 -0.61
C GLY A 211 3.89 16.59 0.61
N LYS A 212 3.86 15.47 1.33
CA LYS A 212 3.01 15.21 2.51
C LYS A 212 3.83 14.63 3.66
N GLU A 213 5.06 15.11 3.83
CA GLU A 213 6.00 14.60 4.84
C GLU A 213 5.48 14.77 6.27
N GLU A 214 4.82 15.91 6.54
CA GLU A 214 4.26 16.20 7.86
C GLU A 214 3.06 15.28 8.15
N GLU A 215 2.17 15.10 7.17
CA GLU A 215 1.03 14.21 7.27
C GLU A 215 1.45 12.75 7.43
N ALA A 216 2.45 12.32 6.66
CA ALA A 216 3.06 11.01 6.79
C ALA A 216 3.67 10.81 8.19
N GLY A 217 4.35 11.84 8.71
CA GLY A 217 4.87 11.83 10.08
C GLY A 217 3.79 11.69 11.14
N ARG A 218 2.65 12.39 11.00
CA ARG A 218 1.50 12.28 11.92
C ARG A 218 0.87 10.90 11.87
N PHE A 219 0.64 10.38 10.66
CA PHE A 219 0.08 9.05 10.50
C PHE A 219 1.03 7.96 11.08
N LEU A 220 2.33 8.05 10.80
CA LEU A 220 3.32 7.12 11.35
C LEU A 220 3.46 7.21 12.88
N ALA A 221 3.23 8.37 13.47
CA ALA A 221 3.18 8.50 14.93
C ALA A 221 1.97 7.75 15.52
N PHE A 222 0.82 7.83 14.87
CA PHE A 222 -0.37 7.06 15.25
C PHE A 222 -0.13 5.55 15.08
N TYR A 223 0.29 5.11 13.90
CA TYR A 223 0.64 3.73 13.60
C TYR A 223 1.67 3.16 14.60
N GLY A 224 2.75 3.93 14.83
CA GLY A 224 3.80 3.55 15.78
C GLY A 224 3.27 3.43 17.20
N ASN A 225 2.40 4.34 17.64
CA ASN A 225 1.80 4.25 18.99
C ASN A 225 1.02 2.94 19.18
N VAL A 226 0.29 2.48 18.16
CA VAL A 226 -0.43 1.20 18.23
C VAL A 226 0.54 0.02 18.26
N THR A 227 1.47 -0.04 17.30
CA THR A 227 2.41 -1.16 17.18
C THR A 227 3.40 -1.23 18.32
N ASP A 228 3.91 -0.09 18.81
CA ASP A 228 4.83 -0.02 19.96
C ASP A 228 4.14 -0.39 21.28
N THR A 229 2.84 -0.05 21.43
CA THR A 229 2.04 -0.49 22.58
C THR A 229 1.95 -2.01 22.62
N VAL A 230 1.71 -2.66 21.47
CA VAL A 230 1.70 -4.12 21.40
C VAL A 230 3.10 -4.68 21.61
N ALA A 231 4.10 -4.19 20.90
CA ALA A 231 5.49 -4.67 20.98
C ALA A 231 6.06 -4.55 22.39
N GLY A 232 5.80 -3.43 23.08
CA GLY A 232 6.27 -3.22 24.47
C GLY A 232 5.81 -4.30 25.47
N VAL A 233 4.66 -4.93 25.20
CA VAL A 233 4.12 -6.01 26.02
C VAL A 233 4.59 -7.39 25.55
N VAL A 234 4.62 -7.63 24.21
CA VAL A 234 4.84 -8.98 23.69
C VAL A 234 6.30 -9.31 23.39
N ASP A 235 7.17 -8.32 23.16
CA ASP A 235 8.59 -8.58 22.85
C ASP A 235 9.37 -9.24 24.00
N PRO A 236 9.08 -8.95 25.29
CA PRO A 236 9.68 -9.67 26.39
C PRO A 236 9.31 -11.15 26.48
N ILE A 237 8.23 -11.59 25.80
CA ILE A 237 7.75 -12.98 25.84
C ILE A 237 8.68 -13.84 24.97
N PRO A 238 9.37 -14.86 25.53
CA PRO A 238 10.20 -15.78 24.76
C PRO A 238 9.40 -16.43 23.62
N ALA A 239 10.04 -16.67 22.50
CA ALA A 239 9.37 -17.22 21.30
C ALA A 239 8.63 -18.54 21.56
N ASP A 240 9.21 -19.41 22.41
CA ASP A 240 8.62 -20.71 22.76
C ASP A 240 7.40 -20.57 23.69
N ASP A 241 7.31 -19.49 24.47
CA ASP A 241 6.22 -19.20 25.40
C ASP A 241 5.07 -18.42 24.72
N ARG A 242 5.26 -17.98 23.49
CA ARG A 242 4.23 -17.27 22.73
C ARG A 242 3.06 -18.19 22.37
N VAL A 243 1.84 -17.64 22.42
CA VAL A 243 0.61 -18.36 22.10
C VAL A 243 0.70 -18.99 20.71
N PRO A 244 0.53 -20.33 20.57
CA PRO A 244 0.50 -20.98 19.26
C PRO A 244 -0.79 -20.64 18.52
N VAL A 245 -0.67 -20.10 17.31
CA VAL A 245 -1.79 -19.56 16.53
C VAL A 245 -1.93 -20.35 15.23
N TYR A 246 -3.15 -20.78 14.94
CA TYR A 246 -3.57 -21.17 13.61
C TYR A 246 -4.35 -20.04 12.97
N LEU A 247 -3.80 -19.47 11.89
CA LEU A 247 -4.54 -18.54 11.06
C LEU A 247 -5.02 -19.27 9.81
N GLU A 248 -6.30 -19.16 9.52
CA GLU A 248 -6.93 -19.69 8.31
C GLU A 248 -7.51 -18.54 7.49
N SER A 249 -7.08 -18.41 6.25
CA SER A 249 -7.59 -17.38 5.36
C SER A 249 -9.02 -17.70 4.89
N CYS A 250 -9.56 -16.92 3.95
CA CYS A 250 -10.95 -17.04 3.50
C CYS A 250 -11.33 -18.44 2.96
N ASN A 251 -10.37 -19.20 2.45
CA ASN A 251 -10.60 -20.58 2.00
C ASN A 251 -10.22 -21.56 3.12
N ASP A 252 -10.97 -22.66 3.21
CA ASP A 252 -10.71 -23.68 4.22
C ASP A 252 -9.30 -24.26 4.10
N TYR A 253 -8.67 -24.40 5.26
CA TYR A 253 -7.31 -24.92 5.44
C TYR A 253 -6.21 -24.15 4.70
N LYS A 254 -6.51 -23.01 4.08
CA LYS A 254 -5.49 -22.14 3.52
C LYS A 254 -4.92 -21.26 4.62
N SER A 255 -3.65 -21.50 4.96
CA SER A 255 -2.99 -20.89 6.12
C SER A 255 -1.87 -19.94 5.72
N ALA A 256 -1.19 -19.37 6.71
CA ALA A 256 -0.02 -18.54 6.57
C ALA A 256 1.26 -19.38 6.78
N GLY A 257 2.17 -19.37 5.81
CA GLY A 257 3.51 -19.95 5.95
C GLY A 257 4.54 -18.90 6.32
N LYS A 258 5.80 -19.31 6.40
CA LYS A 258 6.93 -18.48 6.80
C LYS A 258 7.09 -17.24 5.90
N GLY A 259 7.11 -16.06 6.50
CA GLY A 259 7.39 -14.80 5.82
C GLY A 259 6.22 -14.25 5.00
N SER A 260 5.04 -14.88 5.05
CA SER A 260 3.83 -14.27 4.50
C SER A 260 3.40 -13.05 5.32
N GLY A 261 2.63 -12.14 4.72
CA GLY A 261 2.12 -10.97 5.43
C GLY A 261 1.34 -11.33 6.70
N TYR A 262 0.58 -12.41 6.70
CA TYR A 262 -0.12 -12.88 7.91
C TYR A 262 0.82 -13.51 8.94
N ASP A 263 1.90 -14.17 8.56
CA ASP A 263 2.92 -14.66 9.49
C ASP A 263 3.59 -13.49 10.23
N GLU A 264 3.89 -12.40 9.51
CA GLU A 264 4.42 -11.17 10.11
C GLU A 264 3.43 -10.54 11.10
N LYS A 265 2.15 -10.45 10.73
CA LYS A 265 1.09 -9.88 11.58
C LYS A 265 0.84 -10.70 12.85
N ILE A 266 0.87 -12.05 12.75
CA ILE A 266 0.82 -12.94 13.92
C ILE A 266 2.00 -12.66 14.87
N LYS A 267 3.21 -12.54 14.34
CA LYS A 267 4.41 -12.25 15.13
C LYS A 267 4.36 -10.88 15.79
N LEU A 268 3.88 -9.87 15.07
CA LEU A 268 3.72 -8.51 15.58
C LEU A 268 2.71 -8.48 16.73
N ALA A 269 1.65 -9.28 16.66
CA ALA A 269 0.68 -9.45 17.73
C ALA A 269 1.18 -10.34 18.90
N GLY A 270 2.42 -10.83 18.84
CA GLY A 270 3.03 -11.68 19.86
C GLY A 270 2.66 -13.17 19.75
N GLY A 271 2.03 -13.60 18.66
CA GLY A 271 1.71 -15.00 18.43
C GLY A 271 2.89 -15.80 17.86
N ARG A 272 2.78 -17.11 17.93
CA ARG A 272 3.66 -18.08 17.27
C ARG A 272 2.84 -18.85 16.23
N ASN A 273 3.05 -18.51 14.96
CA ASN A 273 2.39 -19.20 13.85
C ASN A 273 2.77 -20.67 13.83
N ILE A 274 1.78 -21.58 13.94
CA ILE A 274 2.04 -23.02 13.97
C ILE A 274 2.54 -23.59 12.63
N PHE A 275 2.44 -22.84 11.52
CA PHE A 275 2.96 -23.20 10.20
C PHE A 275 4.14 -22.34 9.73
N ALA A 276 4.83 -21.64 10.64
CA ALA A 276 6.03 -20.87 10.33
C ALA A 276 7.23 -21.71 9.82
N ASP A 277 7.15 -23.02 9.85
CA ASP A 277 8.12 -23.96 9.29
C ASP A 277 7.85 -24.30 7.80
N THR A 278 6.72 -23.85 7.25
CA THR A 278 6.32 -24.10 5.87
C THR A 278 6.87 -22.98 4.95
N ALA A 279 7.62 -23.37 3.92
CA ALA A 279 8.25 -22.42 2.99
C ALA A 279 7.28 -21.79 1.98
N VAL A 280 6.11 -22.38 1.76
CA VAL A 280 5.05 -21.81 0.91
C VAL A 280 4.34 -20.73 1.72
N GLU A 281 4.24 -19.52 1.17
CA GLU A 281 3.64 -18.37 1.88
C GLU A 281 2.18 -18.59 2.30
N TYR A 282 1.38 -19.20 1.41
CA TYR A 282 -0.04 -19.45 1.65
C TYR A 282 -0.37 -20.92 1.34
N PRO A 283 0.06 -21.86 2.22
CA PRO A 283 -0.15 -23.28 2.00
C PRO A 283 -1.61 -23.68 2.27
N VAL A 284 -2.09 -24.68 1.54
CA VAL A 284 -3.24 -25.49 1.98
C VAL A 284 -2.68 -26.57 2.90
N VAL A 285 -3.11 -26.57 4.16
CA VAL A 285 -2.58 -27.46 5.21
C VAL A 285 -3.49 -28.65 5.46
N ASP A 286 -2.89 -29.75 5.92
CA ASP A 286 -3.63 -30.94 6.33
C ASP A 286 -4.37 -30.67 7.66
N PRO A 287 -5.69 -30.93 7.75
CA PRO A 287 -6.45 -30.83 8.99
C PRO A 287 -5.85 -31.61 10.16
N GLU A 288 -5.27 -32.80 9.90
CA GLU A 288 -4.60 -33.60 10.92
C GLU A 288 -3.33 -32.89 11.46
N ALA A 289 -2.65 -32.13 10.60
CA ALA A 289 -1.51 -31.32 11.05
C ALA A 289 -1.95 -30.19 11.97
N VAL A 290 -3.11 -29.55 11.74
CA VAL A 290 -3.68 -28.55 12.65
C VAL A 290 -3.97 -29.18 14.02
N ILE A 291 -4.65 -30.35 14.04
CA ILE A 291 -4.97 -31.07 15.26
C ILE A 291 -3.70 -31.43 16.05
N SER A 292 -2.69 -31.98 15.35
CA SER A 292 -1.43 -32.43 15.98
C SER A 292 -0.60 -31.28 16.55
N ARG A 293 -0.63 -30.08 15.90
CA ARG A 293 0.06 -28.86 16.34
C ARG A 293 -0.68 -28.13 17.44
N ASN A 294 -1.95 -28.47 17.68
CA ASN A 294 -2.80 -28.05 18.77
C ASN A 294 -2.72 -26.54 19.10
N PRO A 295 -3.22 -25.67 18.24
CA PRO A 295 -3.17 -24.22 18.46
C PRO A 295 -3.94 -23.81 19.72
N GLY A 296 -3.42 -22.79 20.41
CA GLY A 296 -4.08 -22.15 21.56
C GLY A 296 -5.08 -21.06 21.16
N VAL A 297 -4.97 -20.55 19.91
CA VAL A 297 -5.92 -19.62 19.30
C VAL A 297 -6.09 -19.97 17.82
N ILE A 298 -7.32 -19.87 17.32
CA ILE A 298 -7.66 -19.94 15.90
C ILE A 298 -8.17 -18.57 15.45
N VAL A 299 -7.60 -18.04 14.36
CA VAL A 299 -8.07 -16.82 13.69
C VAL A 299 -8.51 -17.19 12.27
N LYS A 300 -9.79 -17.00 11.96
CA LYS A 300 -10.35 -17.21 10.62
C LYS A 300 -10.62 -15.86 9.98
N ILE A 301 -10.09 -15.67 8.76
CA ILE A 301 -10.32 -14.45 7.98
C ILE A 301 -11.53 -14.68 7.07
N VAL A 302 -12.39 -13.67 6.97
CA VAL A 302 -13.54 -13.57 6.05
C VAL A 302 -13.42 -12.26 5.24
N GLY A 303 -14.34 -12.02 4.31
CA GLY A 303 -14.37 -10.82 3.47
C GLY A 303 -13.79 -11.02 2.07
N ALA A 304 -13.31 -12.23 1.72
CA ALA A 304 -12.81 -12.54 0.39
C ALA A 304 -13.03 -14.01 0.02
N GLY A 305 -12.71 -14.39 -1.20
CA GLY A 305 -12.79 -15.78 -1.69
C GLY A 305 -14.21 -16.31 -1.67
N GLU A 306 -14.47 -17.38 -0.91
CA GLU A 306 -15.79 -17.99 -0.76
C GLU A 306 -16.61 -17.36 0.38
N LEU A 307 -16.00 -16.51 1.22
CA LEU A 307 -16.59 -15.92 2.41
C LEU A 307 -16.72 -14.39 2.25
N VAL A 308 -17.42 -13.95 1.21
CA VAL A 308 -17.62 -12.51 0.87
C VAL A 308 -18.85 -11.99 1.62
N PHE A 309 -18.67 -11.58 2.87
CA PHE A 309 -19.68 -10.96 3.75
C PHE A 309 -18.96 -10.20 4.87
N GLY A 310 -19.66 -9.31 5.56
CA GLY A 310 -19.11 -8.47 6.62
C GLY A 310 -18.47 -7.18 6.08
N GLY A 311 -17.55 -6.61 6.84
CA GLY A 311 -16.88 -5.36 6.52
C GLY A 311 -17.77 -4.14 6.65
N TYR A 312 -17.45 -3.09 5.91
CA TYR A 312 -18.17 -1.82 5.98
C TYR A 312 -19.59 -1.86 5.41
N GLY A 313 -19.91 -2.84 4.57
CA GLY A 313 -21.18 -2.95 3.86
C GLY A 313 -22.22 -3.89 4.48
N ASP A 314 -21.91 -4.52 5.61
CA ASP A 314 -22.77 -5.55 6.19
C ASP A 314 -22.80 -5.46 7.73
N ASP A 315 -23.98 -5.19 8.29
CA ASP A 315 -24.22 -5.02 9.72
C ASP A 315 -24.64 -6.31 10.43
N ASP A 316 -24.88 -7.41 9.65
CA ASP A 316 -25.37 -8.67 10.21
C ASP A 316 -24.24 -9.65 10.60
N PRO A 317 -24.01 -9.91 11.89
CA PRO A 317 -22.98 -10.84 12.34
C PRO A 317 -23.34 -12.32 12.15
N SER A 318 -24.51 -12.68 11.65
CA SER A 318 -24.99 -14.06 11.57
C SER A 318 -24.12 -14.95 10.69
N SER A 319 -23.54 -14.39 9.62
CA SER A 319 -22.58 -15.10 8.77
C SER A 319 -21.28 -15.42 9.49
N PHE A 320 -20.78 -14.48 10.31
CA PHE A 320 -19.61 -14.71 11.16
C PHE A 320 -19.86 -15.80 12.19
N GLU A 321 -21.04 -15.76 12.86
CA GLU A 321 -21.45 -16.79 13.82
C GLU A 321 -21.53 -18.17 13.14
N THR A 322 -22.02 -18.23 11.90
CA THR A 322 -22.09 -19.47 11.13
C THR A 322 -20.70 -20.05 10.88
N VAL A 323 -19.72 -19.23 10.46
CA VAL A 323 -18.32 -19.65 10.26
C VAL A 323 -17.69 -20.08 11.59
N TYR A 324 -17.91 -19.34 12.65
CA TYR A 324 -17.42 -19.68 13.99
C TYR A 324 -17.89 -21.07 14.42
N ARG A 325 -19.19 -21.35 14.31
CA ARG A 325 -19.77 -22.67 14.63
C ARG A 325 -19.23 -23.76 13.72
N ALA A 326 -19.13 -23.49 12.41
CA ALA A 326 -18.62 -24.47 11.46
C ALA A 326 -17.17 -24.89 11.74
N ILE A 327 -16.33 -24.02 12.29
CA ILE A 327 -14.98 -24.38 12.75
C ILE A 327 -15.04 -25.32 13.96
N GLY A 328 -15.89 -25.03 14.94
CA GLY A 328 -16.07 -25.89 16.11
C GLY A 328 -16.64 -27.27 15.78
N ASP A 329 -17.50 -27.36 14.77
CA ASP A 329 -18.17 -28.59 14.33
C ASP A 329 -17.30 -29.47 13.40
N ARG A 330 -16.08 -29.04 13.03
CA ARG A 330 -15.17 -29.86 12.22
C ARG A 330 -14.81 -31.16 12.94
N PRO A 331 -14.75 -32.30 12.25
CA PRO A 331 -14.47 -33.60 12.88
C PRO A 331 -13.18 -33.58 13.70
N VAL A 332 -13.30 -33.99 14.97
CA VAL A 332 -12.17 -34.13 15.93
C VAL A 332 -11.56 -32.78 16.40
N TRP A 333 -12.05 -31.63 15.94
CA TRP A 333 -11.53 -30.32 16.34
C TRP A 333 -11.91 -29.95 17.78
N ASP A 334 -12.89 -30.63 18.38
CA ASP A 334 -13.20 -30.57 19.81
C ASP A 334 -11.99 -30.93 20.72
N ARG A 335 -10.96 -31.57 20.17
CA ARG A 335 -9.71 -31.87 20.87
C ARG A 335 -8.68 -30.74 20.83
N ILE A 336 -8.82 -29.77 19.93
CA ILE A 336 -7.92 -28.62 19.81
C ILE A 336 -8.13 -27.68 21.02
N GLY A 337 -7.03 -27.23 21.62
CA GLY A 337 -7.06 -26.33 22.76
C GLY A 337 -7.89 -25.08 22.50
N ALA A 338 -7.68 -24.41 21.38
CA ALA A 338 -8.42 -23.21 20.98
C ALA A 338 -9.95 -23.44 20.93
N VAL A 339 -10.41 -24.60 20.45
CA VAL A 339 -11.85 -24.89 20.36
C VAL A 339 -12.42 -25.20 21.75
N ARG A 340 -11.71 -25.99 22.57
CA ARG A 340 -12.17 -26.32 23.94
C ARG A 340 -12.24 -25.10 24.87
N ASP A 341 -11.30 -24.17 24.67
CA ASP A 341 -11.12 -23.02 25.54
C ASP A 341 -11.84 -21.77 24.96
N ASP A 342 -12.68 -21.95 23.92
CA ASP A 342 -13.49 -20.92 23.28
C ASP A 342 -12.66 -19.75 22.71
N ARG A 343 -11.48 -20.09 22.14
CA ARG A 343 -10.50 -19.12 21.59
C ARG A 343 -10.43 -19.19 20.07
N VAL A 344 -11.60 -19.23 19.45
CA VAL A 344 -11.79 -19.12 18.00
C VAL A 344 -12.28 -17.71 17.71
N HIS A 345 -11.65 -17.02 16.76
CA HIS A 345 -12.01 -15.67 16.39
C HIS A 345 -12.12 -15.55 14.89
N ILE A 346 -13.14 -14.83 14.43
CA ILE A 346 -13.35 -14.48 13.02
C ILE A 346 -12.99 -13.01 12.87
N ILE A 347 -12.26 -12.67 11.81
CA ILE A 347 -11.85 -11.30 11.50
C ILE A 347 -12.06 -10.99 10.01
N HIS A 348 -12.57 -9.81 9.71
CA HIS A 348 -12.74 -9.36 8.34
C HIS A 348 -11.43 -8.89 7.71
N SER A 349 -11.27 -9.12 6.41
CA SER A 349 -10.09 -8.67 5.64
C SER A 349 -9.86 -7.16 5.71
N ASP A 350 -10.91 -6.36 5.84
CA ASP A 350 -10.84 -4.89 5.93
C ASP A 350 -10.15 -4.35 7.19
N VAL A 351 -9.79 -5.20 8.14
CA VAL A 351 -9.04 -4.77 9.34
C VAL A 351 -7.75 -5.55 9.57
N ILE A 352 -7.41 -6.46 8.64
CA ILE A 352 -6.18 -7.25 8.75
C ILE A 352 -5.51 -7.49 7.38
N GLY A 353 -6.19 -7.25 6.28
CA GLY A 353 -5.70 -7.57 4.93
C GLY A 353 -4.75 -6.52 4.38
N GLY A 354 -5.17 -5.27 4.39
CA GLY A 354 -4.56 -4.10 3.78
C GLY A 354 -3.71 -3.24 4.72
N PRO A 355 -3.62 -1.94 4.43
CA PRO A 355 -2.83 -0.97 5.19
C PRO A 355 -3.26 -0.79 6.64
N GLU A 356 -4.52 -1.04 6.93
CA GLU A 356 -5.16 -0.97 8.26
C GLU A 356 -4.85 -2.19 9.14
N TYR A 357 -4.02 -3.11 8.68
CA TYR A 357 -3.70 -4.38 9.36
C TYR A 357 -3.29 -4.22 10.83
N PHE A 358 -2.75 -3.07 11.24
CA PHE A 358 -2.36 -2.81 12.63
C PHE A 358 -3.58 -2.81 13.58
N ILE A 359 -4.79 -2.57 13.06
CA ILE A 359 -6.05 -2.74 13.79
C ILE A 359 -6.26 -4.23 14.09
N GLY A 360 -6.11 -5.09 13.07
CA GLY A 360 -6.17 -6.54 13.24
C GLY A 360 -5.08 -7.09 14.16
N VAL A 361 -3.88 -6.49 14.14
CA VAL A 361 -2.80 -6.81 15.09
C VAL A 361 -3.22 -6.49 16.52
N ALA A 362 -3.88 -5.35 16.75
CA ALA A 362 -4.39 -4.99 18.07
C ALA A 362 -5.48 -5.97 18.56
N TYR A 363 -6.41 -6.39 17.68
CA TYR A 363 -7.37 -7.45 17.98
C TYR A 363 -6.68 -8.76 18.35
N MET A 364 -5.74 -9.22 17.51
CA MET A 364 -5.00 -10.46 17.77
C MET A 364 -4.20 -10.41 19.07
N ALA A 365 -3.53 -9.30 19.37
CA ALA A 365 -2.78 -9.13 20.62
C ALA A 365 -3.70 -9.29 21.84
N LYS A 366 -4.87 -8.67 21.80
CA LYS A 366 -5.87 -8.79 22.86
C LYS A 366 -6.43 -10.21 22.98
N TRP A 367 -6.66 -10.91 21.87
CA TRP A 367 -7.10 -12.31 21.86
C TRP A 367 -6.02 -13.27 22.35
N PHE A 368 -4.75 -13.00 22.05
CA PHE A 368 -3.65 -13.85 22.49
C PHE A 368 -3.36 -13.69 23.98
N TYR A 369 -3.45 -12.45 24.48
CA TYR A 369 -3.07 -12.09 25.84
C TYR A 369 -4.09 -11.13 26.50
N PRO A 370 -5.35 -11.57 26.75
CA PRO A 370 -6.40 -10.68 27.27
C PRO A 370 -6.01 -10.02 28.61
N ASP A 371 -5.29 -10.73 29.48
CA ASP A 371 -4.87 -10.21 30.79
C ASP A 371 -3.72 -9.17 30.68
N LEU A 372 -2.95 -9.20 29.59
CA LEU A 372 -1.85 -8.24 29.37
C LEU A 372 -2.32 -6.97 28.65
N PHE A 373 -3.48 -7.01 28.01
CA PHE A 373 -4.06 -5.89 27.24
C PHE A 373 -5.46 -5.48 27.73
N PRO A 374 -5.64 -5.22 29.06
CA PRO A 374 -6.96 -4.86 29.57
C PRO A 374 -7.49 -3.55 28.97
N ASP A 375 -6.61 -2.58 28.72
CA ASP A 375 -6.95 -1.24 28.24
C ASP A 375 -6.81 -1.06 26.72
N LEU A 376 -6.37 -2.09 26.00
CA LEU A 376 -6.26 -2.01 24.53
C LEU A 376 -7.66 -2.10 23.92
N ASP A 377 -8.05 -1.06 23.18
CA ASP A 377 -9.34 -0.99 22.49
C ASP A 377 -9.13 -0.92 20.97
N PRO A 378 -9.15 -2.07 20.28
CA PRO A 378 -8.95 -2.09 18.83
C PRO A 378 -10.06 -1.35 18.06
N ARG A 379 -11.29 -1.29 18.60
CA ARG A 379 -12.40 -0.57 17.98
C ARG A 379 -12.21 0.94 18.06
N ALA A 380 -11.69 1.44 19.18
CA ALA A 380 -11.32 2.85 19.32
C ALA A 380 -10.17 3.23 18.36
N ILE A 381 -9.18 2.33 18.17
CA ILE A 381 -8.10 2.50 17.18
C ILE A 381 -8.69 2.57 15.77
N HIS A 382 -9.62 1.67 15.44
CA HIS A 382 -10.29 1.65 14.14
C HIS A 382 -11.07 2.94 13.89
N ARG A 383 -11.86 3.41 14.88
CA ARG A 383 -12.59 4.68 14.80
C ARG A 383 -11.64 5.86 14.55
N GLN A 384 -10.58 5.97 15.32
CA GLN A 384 -9.59 7.03 15.14
C GLN A 384 -8.96 6.99 13.74
N TYR A 385 -8.64 5.80 13.23
CA TYR A 385 -8.13 5.63 11.88
C TYR A 385 -9.11 6.14 10.82
N LEU A 386 -10.39 5.76 10.93
CA LEU A 386 -11.41 6.21 9.98
C LEU A 386 -11.61 7.74 10.03
N GLU A 387 -11.77 8.30 11.21
CA GLU A 387 -12.06 9.73 11.38
C GLU A 387 -10.88 10.62 11.02
N GLU A 388 -9.70 10.35 11.56
CA GLU A 388 -8.54 11.26 11.45
C GLU A 388 -7.75 11.05 10.14
N PHE A 389 -7.58 9.80 9.71
CA PHE A 389 -6.68 9.48 8.60
C PHE A 389 -7.44 9.08 7.33
N GLN A 390 -8.55 8.37 7.44
CA GLN A 390 -9.36 8.04 6.29
C GLN A 390 -10.43 9.11 5.98
N ARG A 391 -10.72 10.01 6.91
CA ARG A 391 -11.69 11.10 6.78
C ARG A 391 -13.08 10.60 6.40
N LEU A 392 -13.43 9.43 6.93
CA LEU A 392 -14.72 8.78 6.74
C LEU A 392 -15.61 9.06 7.95
N ASP A 393 -16.81 9.57 7.70
CA ASP A 393 -17.89 9.67 8.67
C ASP A 393 -18.63 8.33 8.68
N TYR A 394 -18.07 7.37 9.43
CA TYR A 394 -18.60 6.00 9.52
C TYR A 394 -18.76 5.60 11.00
N ASP A 395 -20.01 5.38 11.40
CA ASP A 395 -20.34 5.01 12.77
C ASP A 395 -20.14 3.50 13.01
N LEU A 396 -19.00 3.15 13.57
CA LEU A 396 -18.70 1.76 13.93
C LEU A 396 -19.64 1.19 15.02
N ASP A 397 -20.37 2.02 15.79
CA ASP A 397 -21.27 1.53 16.81
C ASP A 397 -22.60 1.06 16.22
N GLU A 398 -22.97 1.57 15.04
CA GLU A 398 -24.21 1.23 14.36
C GLU A 398 -23.98 0.36 13.12
N HIS A 399 -22.77 0.43 12.50
CA HIS A 399 -22.50 -0.17 11.19
C HIS A 399 -21.25 -1.02 11.16
N GLY A 400 -21.26 -2.00 10.27
CA GLY A 400 -20.14 -2.86 9.91
C GLY A 400 -19.92 -4.04 10.86
N THR A 401 -19.56 -5.16 10.27
CA THR A 401 -19.19 -6.36 11.02
C THR A 401 -17.77 -6.76 10.67
N PHE A 402 -16.84 -6.63 11.63
CA PHE A 402 -15.41 -6.85 11.39
C PHE A 402 -14.82 -8.00 12.20
N VAL A 403 -15.40 -8.35 13.35
CA VAL A 403 -14.90 -9.40 14.25
C VAL A 403 -16.03 -10.18 14.90
N TYR A 404 -15.75 -11.45 15.25
CA TYR A 404 -16.65 -12.29 16.02
C TYR A 404 -15.86 -13.35 16.83
N PRO A 405 -16.18 -13.63 18.12
CA PRO A 405 -17.06 -12.81 18.95
C PRO A 405 -16.51 -11.38 19.13
N ALA A 406 -17.42 -10.44 19.35
CA ALA A 406 -17.08 -9.02 19.46
C ALA A 406 -16.38 -8.70 20.80
#